data_8152f40e3930ff34c1796a15c3a62b85
#
_entry.id   8152f40e3930ff34c1796a15c3a62b85
#
_cell.length_a   1.000
_cell.length_b   1.000
_cell.length_c   1.000
_cell.angle_alpha   90.00
_cell.angle_beta   90.00
_cell.angle_gamma   90.00
#
_symmetry.space_group_name_H-M   'P 1'
#
loop_
_entity.id
_entity.type
_entity.pdbx_description
1 polymer ?
#
loop_
_entity_poly.entity_id
_entity_poly.type
_entity_poly.pdbx_seq_one_letter_code
_entity_poly.pdbx_strand_id
1 'polypeptide(L)'
;MLDLKEISYQPQTGERKIIDNLNLKVHENEIILICGKSGSGKTTLLEIISGLTNPQKGKITWKNKILSSRQRRWFCGVVFQFPERYFIGTTIGKELKIGHKSLREKNIEIVLNKVG
;
A
#
# COMPACT_ATOMS: atom_id res chain seq x y z
N MET A 1 9.28 -3.06 -12.22
CA MET A 1 10.02 -3.32 -10.96
C MET A 1 9.81 -2.16 -10.01
N LEU A 2 9.43 -2.45 -8.78
CA LEU A 2 9.43 -1.53 -7.64
C LEU A 2 10.78 -1.66 -6.92
N ASP A 3 11.43 -0.56 -6.63
CA ASP A 3 12.76 -0.56 -5.97
C ASP A 3 12.76 0.45 -4.81
N LEU A 4 12.96 -0.07 -3.62
CA LEU A 4 13.14 0.67 -2.38
C LEU A 4 14.64 0.71 -2.08
N LYS A 5 15.20 1.91 -1.92
CA LYS A 5 16.62 2.09 -1.64
C LYS A 5 16.83 2.90 -0.37
N GLU A 6 17.60 2.32 0.56
CA GLU A 6 18.06 2.96 1.80
C GLU A 6 16.91 3.54 2.63
N ILE A 7 15.77 2.84 2.64
CA ILE A 7 14.57 3.30 3.36
C ILE A 7 14.83 3.25 4.86
N SER A 8 14.67 4.40 5.52
CA SER A 8 14.71 4.49 6.98
C SER A 8 13.50 5.26 7.50
N TYR A 9 12.94 4.78 8.60
CA TYR A 9 11.80 5.39 9.25
C TYR A 9 11.85 5.25 10.76
N GLN A 10 11.60 6.36 11.45
CA GLN A 10 11.45 6.47 12.90
C GLN A 10 10.18 7.28 13.19
N PRO A 11 9.24 6.76 14.00
CA PRO A 11 8.08 7.53 14.44
C PRO A 11 8.52 8.76 15.23
N GLN A 12 7.74 9.83 15.15
CA GLN A 12 8.03 11.08 15.89
C GLN A 12 8.09 10.88 17.41
N THR A 13 7.31 9.93 17.92
CA THR A 13 7.25 9.57 19.35
C THR A 13 8.15 8.39 19.72
N GLY A 14 8.90 7.85 18.76
CA GLY A 14 9.71 6.65 18.94
C GLY A 14 11.19 6.96 19.21
N GLU A 15 11.76 6.29 20.21
CA GLU A 15 13.18 6.42 20.55
C GLU A 15 14.11 5.74 19.54
N ARG A 16 13.59 4.80 18.74
CA ARG A 16 14.37 4.02 17.79
C ARG A 16 13.73 3.96 16.40
N LYS A 17 14.56 3.74 15.41
CA LYS A 17 14.10 3.43 14.05
C LYS A 17 13.32 2.12 14.04
N ILE A 18 12.20 2.12 13.35
CA ILE A 18 11.42 0.91 13.05
C ILE A 18 11.95 0.24 11.79
N ILE A 19 12.38 1.04 10.80
CA ILE A 19 13.01 0.57 9.57
C ILE A 19 14.35 1.31 9.46
N ASP A 20 15.43 0.58 9.23
CA ASP A 20 16.76 1.14 9.10
C ASP A 20 17.48 0.60 7.87
N ASN A 21 17.77 1.49 6.94
CA ASN A 21 18.50 1.23 5.70
C ASN A 21 17.99 0.02 4.89
N LEU A 22 16.66 -0.12 4.79
CA LEU A 22 16.05 -1.23 4.09
C LEU A 22 16.17 -1.04 2.57
N ASN A 23 16.63 -2.12 1.91
CA ASN A 23 16.64 -2.23 0.46
C ASN A 23 15.76 -3.41 0.04
N LEU A 24 14.85 -3.18 -0.89
CA LEU A 24 13.91 -4.19 -1.39
C LEU A 24 13.61 -3.95 -2.86
N LYS A 25 13.71 -4.99 -3.66
CA LYS A 25 13.26 -4.98 -5.06
C LYS A 25 12.13 -5.96 -5.25
N VAL A 26 11.10 -5.52 -5.95
CA VAL A 26 9.93 -6.33 -6.31
C VAL A 26 9.76 -6.29 -7.81
N HIS A 27 9.79 -7.45 -8.44
CA HIS A 27 9.61 -7.59 -9.89
C HIS A 27 8.12 -7.61 -10.25
N GLU A 28 7.82 -7.44 -11.53
CA GLU A 28 6.46 -7.58 -12.04
C GLU A 28 6.00 -9.05 -11.88
N ASN A 29 4.74 -9.24 -11.53
CA ASN A 29 4.12 -10.55 -11.29
C ASN A 29 4.75 -11.36 -10.15
N GLU A 30 5.43 -10.72 -9.24
CA GLU A 30 6.05 -11.35 -8.07
C GLU A 30 5.13 -11.24 -6.84
N ILE A 31 5.05 -12.32 -6.07
CA ILE A 31 4.40 -12.35 -4.75
C ILE A 31 5.49 -12.37 -3.69
N ILE A 32 5.45 -11.41 -2.77
CA ILE A 32 6.43 -11.31 -1.67
C ILE A 32 5.72 -11.54 -0.34
N LEU A 33 6.28 -12.44 0.45
CA LEU A 33 5.86 -12.67 1.84
C LEU A 33 6.80 -11.92 2.78
N ILE A 34 6.23 -11.01 3.59
CA ILE A 34 6.96 -10.27 4.63
C ILE A 34 6.67 -10.90 5.98
N CYS A 35 7.67 -11.56 6.57
CA CYS A 35 7.58 -12.23 7.85
C CYS A 35 8.38 -11.48 8.94
N GLY A 36 7.97 -11.65 10.18
CA GLY A 36 8.67 -11.09 11.34
C GLY A 36 7.78 -11.01 12.57
N LYS A 37 8.40 -10.81 13.73
CA LYS A 37 7.69 -10.68 15.02
C LYS A 37 6.71 -9.49 14.99
N SER A 38 5.72 -9.51 15.89
CA SER A 38 4.87 -8.34 16.10
C SER A 38 5.73 -7.12 16.47
N GLY A 39 5.39 -5.95 15.93
CA GLY A 39 6.17 -4.72 16.13
C GLY A 39 7.47 -4.60 15.34
N SER A 40 7.78 -5.54 14.42
CA SER A 40 9.00 -5.49 13.59
C SER A 40 8.92 -4.52 12.40
N GLY A 41 7.84 -3.75 12.26
CA GLY A 41 7.71 -2.75 11.21
C GLY A 41 7.08 -3.22 9.89
N LYS A 42 6.49 -4.42 9.85
CA LYS A 42 5.84 -4.95 8.63
C LYS A 42 4.73 -4.04 8.12
N THR A 43 3.81 -3.64 8.99
CA THR A 43 2.72 -2.71 8.65
C THR A 43 3.27 -1.36 8.21
N THR A 44 4.25 -0.83 8.94
CA THR A 44 4.91 0.43 8.59
C THR A 44 5.57 0.36 7.21
N LEU A 45 6.18 -0.76 6.86
CA LEU A 45 6.75 -0.95 5.52
C LEU A 45 5.67 -0.93 4.44
N LEU A 46 4.54 -1.60 4.66
CA LEU A 46 3.40 -1.55 3.73
C LEU A 46 2.81 -0.14 3.61
N GLU A 47 2.69 0.60 4.71
CA GLU A 47 2.25 2.00 4.70
C GLU A 47 3.21 2.91 3.92
N ILE A 48 4.51 2.68 4.03
CA ILE A 48 5.52 3.40 3.26
C ILE A 48 5.40 3.05 1.77
N ILE A 49 5.30 1.78 1.41
CA ILE A 49 5.15 1.34 0.01
C ILE A 49 3.90 1.95 -0.60
N SER A 50 2.78 1.91 0.10
CA SER A 50 1.50 2.46 -0.36
C SER A 50 1.40 3.98 -0.34
N GLY A 51 2.37 4.67 0.25
CA GLY A 51 2.39 6.14 0.35
C GLY A 51 1.51 6.72 1.46
N LEU A 52 1.00 5.91 2.38
CA LEU A 52 0.27 6.36 3.57
C LEU A 52 1.21 7.03 4.57
N THR A 53 2.45 6.55 4.61
CA THR A 53 3.53 7.10 5.42
C THR A 53 4.74 7.41 4.52
N ASN A 54 5.48 8.47 4.83
CA ASN A 54 6.72 8.80 4.13
C ASN A 54 7.94 8.34 4.91
N PRO A 55 8.92 7.72 4.27
CA PRO A 55 10.22 7.46 4.90
C PRO A 55 10.95 8.79 5.14
N GLN A 56 11.79 8.84 6.16
CA GLN A 56 12.66 10.00 6.43
C GLN A 56 13.90 9.99 5.54
N LYS A 57 14.33 8.80 5.13
CA LYS A 57 15.46 8.62 4.21
C LYS A 57 15.13 7.57 3.17
N GLY A 58 15.86 7.64 2.06
CA GLY A 58 15.73 6.71 0.96
C GLY A 58 14.76 7.17 -0.11
N LYS A 59 14.61 6.34 -1.13
CA LYS A 59 13.75 6.62 -2.28
C LYS A 59 13.03 5.37 -2.74
N ILE A 60 11.84 5.58 -3.28
CA ILE A 60 10.99 4.53 -3.86
C ILE A 60 10.80 4.85 -5.32
N THR A 61 11.16 3.91 -6.18
CA THR A 61 11.04 4.05 -7.62
C THR A 61 10.18 2.94 -8.22
N TRP A 62 9.45 3.28 -9.25
CA TRP A 62 8.73 2.34 -10.11
C TRP A 62 9.17 2.55 -11.55
N LYS A 63 9.65 1.48 -12.21
CA LYS A 63 10.20 1.56 -13.58
C LYS A 63 11.21 2.71 -13.71
N ASN A 64 12.13 2.81 -12.76
CA ASN A 64 13.20 3.81 -12.65
C ASN A 64 12.73 5.27 -12.43
N LYS A 65 11.43 5.50 -12.19
CA LYS A 65 10.90 6.83 -11.84
C LYS A 65 10.62 6.92 -10.36
N ILE A 66 11.08 7.97 -9.70
CA ILE A 66 10.78 8.24 -8.29
C ILE A 66 9.29 8.49 -8.14
N LEU A 67 8.65 7.80 -7.20
CA LEU A 67 7.24 7.96 -6.88
C LEU A 67 7.06 8.84 -5.64
N SER A 68 6.29 9.91 -5.78
CA SER A 68 5.77 10.65 -4.62
C SER A 68 4.77 9.80 -3.83
N SER A 69 4.50 10.18 -2.57
CA SER A 69 3.48 9.51 -1.74
C SER A 69 2.10 9.52 -2.40
N ARG A 70 1.73 10.63 -3.04
CA ARG A 70 0.47 10.73 -3.79
C ARG A 70 0.39 9.73 -4.94
N GLN A 71 1.46 9.56 -5.71
CA GLN A 71 1.51 8.58 -6.79
C GLN A 71 1.46 7.15 -6.25
N ARG A 72 2.18 6.84 -5.16
CA ARG A 72 2.11 5.51 -4.53
C ARG A 72 0.69 5.17 -4.08
N ARG A 73 -0.02 6.09 -3.41
CA ARG A 73 -1.43 5.90 -3.03
C ARG A 73 -2.34 5.61 -4.22
N TRP A 74 -2.03 6.18 -5.37
CA TRP A 74 -2.81 5.97 -6.58
C TRP A 74 -2.54 4.61 -7.24
N PHE A 75 -1.29 4.14 -7.18
CA PHE A 75 -0.88 2.86 -7.79
C PHE A 75 -1.08 1.64 -6.88
N CYS A 76 -1.15 1.81 -5.58
CA CYS A 76 -1.24 0.71 -4.62
C CYS A 76 -2.67 0.50 -4.13
N GLY A 77 -3.17 -0.73 -4.26
CA GLY A 77 -4.30 -1.20 -3.47
C GLY A 77 -3.81 -1.76 -2.14
N VAL A 78 -4.46 -1.41 -1.03
CA VAL A 78 -4.10 -1.90 0.31
C VAL A 78 -5.31 -2.54 0.96
N VAL A 79 -5.11 -3.76 1.49
CA VAL A 79 -6.09 -4.42 2.35
C VAL A 79 -5.50 -4.45 3.76
N PHE A 80 -6.16 -3.77 4.69
CA PHE A 80 -5.75 -3.73 6.09
C PHE A 80 -6.26 -4.96 6.86
N GLN A 81 -5.69 -5.16 8.04
CA GLN A 81 -6.24 -6.10 9.01
C GLN A 81 -7.67 -5.65 9.39
N PHE A 82 -8.62 -6.58 9.44
CA PHE A 82 -10.05 -6.29 9.67
C PHE A 82 -10.64 -5.32 8.63
N PRO A 83 -10.62 -5.67 7.33
CA PRO A 83 -11.03 -4.76 6.24
C PRO A 83 -12.48 -4.31 6.39
N GLU A 84 -13.35 -5.09 7.04
CA GLU A 84 -14.76 -4.76 7.33
C GLU A 84 -14.94 -3.46 8.13
N ARG A 85 -13.92 -3.00 8.85
CA ARG A 85 -13.94 -1.76 9.63
C ARG A 85 -13.71 -0.51 8.79
N TYR A 86 -13.32 -0.69 7.55
CA TYR A 86 -12.95 0.41 6.66
C TYR A 86 -14.01 0.69 5.59
N PHE A 87 -15.13 -0.03 5.61
CA PHE A 87 -16.24 0.25 4.70
C PHE A 87 -16.91 1.57 5.04
N ILE A 88 -17.03 2.42 4.03
CA ILE A 88 -17.66 3.76 4.11
C ILE A 88 -19.00 3.72 3.40
N GLY A 89 -19.14 2.92 2.35
CA GLY A 89 -20.35 2.78 1.58
C GLY A 89 -21.46 2.04 2.34
N THR A 90 -22.69 2.48 2.21
CA THR A 90 -23.87 1.80 2.79
C THR A 90 -24.27 0.54 2.03
N THR A 91 -23.72 0.32 0.85
CA THR A 91 -23.91 -0.87 0.01
C THR A 91 -22.60 -1.22 -0.69
N ILE A 92 -22.44 -2.47 -1.12
CA ILE A 92 -21.27 -2.94 -1.87
C ILE A 92 -21.05 -2.07 -3.13
N GLY A 93 -22.13 -1.78 -3.87
CA GLY A 93 -22.02 -0.95 -5.07
C GLY A 93 -21.55 0.49 -4.78
N LYS A 94 -21.98 1.09 -3.66
CA LYS A 94 -21.50 2.41 -3.24
C LYS A 94 -20.04 2.37 -2.82
N GLU A 95 -19.63 1.35 -2.06
CA GLU A 95 -18.24 1.15 -1.64
C GLU A 95 -17.30 1.07 -2.85
N LEU A 96 -17.64 0.26 -3.84
CA LEU A 96 -16.84 0.09 -5.05
C LEU A 96 -16.77 1.36 -5.92
N LYS A 97 -17.72 2.28 -5.79
CA LYS A 97 -17.72 3.58 -6.48
C LYS A 97 -16.90 4.66 -5.77
N ILE A 98 -16.49 4.43 -4.52
CA ILE A 98 -15.69 5.41 -3.76
C ILE A 98 -14.36 5.65 -4.48
N GLY A 99 -14.09 6.93 -4.80
CA GLY A 99 -12.90 7.31 -5.58
C GLY A 99 -12.99 7.07 -7.10
N HIS A 100 -14.02 6.38 -7.59
CA HIS A 100 -14.18 5.99 -8.99
C HIS A 100 -15.53 6.44 -9.56
N LYS A 101 -15.73 7.76 -9.68
CA LYS A 101 -17.01 8.36 -10.14
C LYS A 101 -17.49 7.88 -11.51
N SER A 102 -16.57 7.42 -12.37
CA SER A 102 -16.87 6.94 -13.73
C SER A 102 -17.12 5.43 -13.81
N LEU A 103 -17.08 4.71 -12.69
CA LEU A 103 -17.26 3.26 -12.69
C LEU A 103 -18.71 2.90 -13.04
N ARG A 104 -18.92 2.17 -14.14
CA ARG A 104 -20.24 1.74 -14.60
C ARG A 104 -20.70 0.50 -13.81
N GLU A 105 -22.01 0.39 -13.55
CA GLU A 105 -22.60 -0.75 -12.83
C GLU A 105 -22.26 -2.10 -13.46
N LYS A 106 -22.30 -2.17 -14.79
CA LYS A 106 -21.90 -3.37 -15.53
C LYS A 106 -20.49 -3.86 -15.18
N ASN A 107 -19.52 -2.96 -14.97
CA ASN A 107 -18.16 -3.33 -14.59
C ASN A 107 -18.12 -3.84 -13.15
N ILE A 108 -18.94 -3.29 -12.27
CA ILE A 108 -19.09 -3.77 -10.88
C ILE A 108 -19.62 -5.19 -10.85
N GLU A 109 -20.70 -5.46 -11.60
CA GLU A 109 -21.28 -6.80 -11.71
C GLU A 109 -20.28 -7.83 -12.25
N ILE A 110 -19.51 -7.49 -13.28
CA ILE A 110 -18.48 -8.36 -13.84
C ILE A 110 -17.42 -8.72 -12.77
N VAL A 111 -16.98 -7.75 -11.97
CA VAL A 111 -15.99 -8.00 -10.91
C VAL A 111 -16.59 -8.84 -9.79
N LEU A 112 -17.81 -8.51 -9.34
CA LEU A 112 -18.49 -9.26 -8.28
C LEU A 112 -18.71 -10.72 -8.69
N ASN A 113 -19.12 -10.98 -9.93
CA ASN A 113 -19.30 -12.34 -10.44
C ASN A 113 -18.00 -13.14 -10.54
N LYS A 114 -16.83 -12.48 -10.58
CA LYS A 114 -15.51 -13.15 -10.58
C LYS A 114 -15.04 -13.56 -9.18
N VAL A 115 -15.51 -12.88 -8.16
CA VAL A 115 -15.06 -13.13 -6.77
C VAL A 115 -16.11 -13.89 -5.93
N GLY A 116 -17.26 -14.14 -6.46
CA GLY A 116 -18.33 -14.94 -5.83
C GLY A 116 -19.56 -14.15 -5.44
#